data_fbf4492b7ea8f03b985df992c873aa67
#
_entry.id   fbf4492b7ea8f03b985df992c873aa67
#
_cell.length_a   1.000
_cell.length_b   1.000
_cell.length_c   1.000
_cell.angle_alpha   90.00
_cell.angle_beta   90.00
_cell.angle_gamma   90.00
#
_symmetry.space_group_name_H-M   'P 1'
#
loop_
_entity.id
_entity.type
_entity.pdbx_description
1 polymer ?
#
loop_
_entity_poly.entity_id
_entity_poly.type
_entity_poly.pdbx_seq_one_letter_code
_entity_poly.pdbx_strand_id
1 'polypeptide(L)'
;MHRVDADELASALPARVWYLTSNGVDMWCRRPYGFFFSSSEAAMAFAAAMGTGEDLSAIGVDASDLLRDETLGGLRGMEVTRLFIDPAIDPQSGDVFGTILRLAEPN
;
A
#
# COMPACT_ATOMS: atom_id res chain seq x y z
N MET A 1 13.59 -12.54 -2.99
CA MET A 1 12.23 -11.95 -2.92
C MET A 1 11.43 -12.45 -4.11
N HIS A 2 10.26 -12.96 -3.86
CA HIS A 2 9.40 -13.50 -4.90
C HIS A 2 8.69 -12.37 -5.65
N ARG A 3 8.70 -12.42 -6.98
CA ARG A 3 7.92 -11.51 -7.82
C ARG A 3 6.53 -12.09 -8.01
N VAL A 4 5.52 -11.27 -7.84
CA VAL A 4 4.13 -11.70 -8.01
C VAL A 4 3.56 -11.12 -9.29
N ASP A 5 2.79 -11.94 -10.00
CA ASP A 5 1.98 -11.47 -11.13
C ASP A 5 0.61 -10.98 -10.62
N ALA A 6 -0.25 -10.55 -11.54
CA ALA A 6 -1.55 -10.01 -11.16
C ALA A 6 -2.42 -11.03 -10.45
N ASP A 7 -2.36 -12.32 -10.82
CA ASP A 7 -3.15 -13.37 -10.20
C ASP A 7 -2.68 -13.65 -8.77
N GLU A 8 -1.37 -13.72 -8.56
CA GLU A 8 -0.81 -13.90 -7.21
C GLU A 8 -1.16 -12.70 -6.33
N LEU A 9 -1.06 -11.50 -6.87
CA LEU A 9 -1.38 -10.28 -6.16
C LEU A 9 -2.87 -10.25 -5.78
N ALA A 10 -3.75 -10.64 -6.69
CA ALA A 10 -5.19 -10.73 -6.42
C ALA A 10 -5.49 -11.71 -5.29
N SER A 11 -4.77 -12.84 -5.24
CA SER A 11 -4.93 -13.84 -4.19
C SER A 11 -4.42 -13.36 -2.83
N ALA A 12 -3.41 -12.50 -2.82
CA ALA A 12 -2.79 -11.99 -1.59
C ALA A 12 -3.55 -10.82 -0.98
N LEU A 13 -4.33 -10.08 -1.79
CA LEU A 13 -5.04 -8.89 -1.33
C LEU A 13 -6.45 -9.22 -0.85
N PRO A 14 -6.95 -8.50 0.17
CA PRO A 14 -8.38 -8.57 0.51
C PRO A 14 -9.22 -7.98 -0.62
N ALA A 15 -10.53 -8.25 -0.61
CA ALA A 15 -11.43 -7.76 -1.66
C ALA A 15 -11.45 -6.23 -1.74
N ARG A 16 -11.26 -5.55 -0.63
CA ARG A 16 -11.17 -4.10 -0.55
C ARG A 16 -9.88 -3.73 0.18
N VAL A 17 -9.15 -2.78 -0.39
CA VAL A 17 -7.92 -2.26 0.20
C VAL A 17 -8.05 -0.77 0.46
N TRP A 18 -7.29 -0.28 1.44
CA TRP A 18 -7.29 1.12 1.83
C TRP A 18 -5.89 1.70 1.66
N TYR A 19 -5.80 2.94 1.24
CA TYR A 19 -4.54 3.66 1.17
C TYR A 19 -4.67 5.02 1.84
N LEU A 20 -3.53 5.62 2.15
CA LEU A 20 -3.50 6.93 2.81
C LEU A 20 -3.30 8.04 1.77
N THR A 21 -3.90 9.20 2.03
CA THR A 21 -3.75 10.37 1.17
C THR A 21 -3.77 11.63 2.02
N SER A 22 -3.00 12.64 1.62
CA SER A 22 -2.98 13.94 2.26
C SER A 22 -3.88 14.95 1.54
N ASN A 23 -4.26 14.70 0.31
CA ASN A 23 -5.05 15.64 -0.51
C ASN A 23 -6.35 15.05 -1.05
N GLY A 24 -6.66 13.80 -0.72
CA GLY A 24 -7.87 13.12 -1.19
C GLY A 24 -7.75 12.52 -2.60
N VAL A 25 -6.63 12.69 -3.28
CA VAL A 25 -6.43 12.24 -4.65
C VAL A 25 -5.21 11.33 -4.78
N ASP A 26 -4.04 11.81 -4.36
CA ASP A 26 -2.79 11.10 -4.57
C ASP A 26 -2.48 10.19 -3.39
N MET A 27 -2.01 8.98 -3.69
CA MET A 27 -1.60 8.03 -2.67
C MET A 27 -0.33 8.50 -1.95
N TRP A 28 -0.40 8.53 -0.62
CA TRP A 28 0.78 8.75 0.20
C TRP A 28 1.63 7.47 0.22
N CYS A 29 2.90 7.59 -0.09
CA CYS A 29 3.81 6.45 -0.15
C CYS A 29 5.22 6.86 0.26
N ARG A 30 6.05 5.85 0.55
CA ARG A 30 7.49 6.02 0.77
C ARG A 30 8.22 5.11 -0.19
N ARG A 31 8.76 5.67 -1.24
CA ARG A 31 9.41 4.93 -2.32
C ARG A 31 10.48 3.99 -1.78
N PRO A 32 10.55 2.76 -2.25
CA PRO A 32 9.77 2.15 -3.33
C PRO A 32 8.46 1.50 -2.88
N TYR A 33 7.98 1.81 -1.68
CA TYR A 33 6.84 1.15 -1.04
C TYR A 33 5.55 1.96 -1.21
N GLY A 34 4.48 1.28 -1.64
CA GLY A 34 3.12 1.77 -1.52
C GLY A 34 2.45 1.02 -0.36
N PHE A 35 1.73 1.73 0.49
CA PHE A 35 1.14 1.15 1.70
C PHE A 35 -0.35 0.91 1.50
N PHE A 36 -0.77 -0.34 1.73
CA PHE A 36 -2.16 -0.75 1.61
C PHE A 36 -2.60 -1.48 2.86
N PHE A 37 -3.87 -1.35 3.21
CA PHE A 37 -4.40 -1.85 4.46
C PHE A 37 -5.70 -2.61 4.19
N SER A 38 -6.01 -3.59 5.04
CA SER A 38 -7.24 -4.35 4.95
C SER A 38 -8.44 -3.64 5.58
N SER A 39 -8.20 -2.56 6.33
CA SER A 39 -9.26 -1.75 6.95
C SER A 39 -8.83 -0.31 7.09
N SER A 40 -9.80 0.61 7.18
CA SER A 40 -9.51 2.02 7.43
C SER A 40 -8.88 2.24 8.81
N GLU A 41 -9.29 1.44 9.79
CA GLU A 41 -8.75 1.51 11.15
C GLU A 41 -7.26 1.17 11.16
N ALA A 42 -6.85 0.13 10.44
CA ALA A 42 -5.43 -0.23 10.32
C ALA A 42 -4.64 0.88 9.64
N ALA A 43 -5.18 1.49 8.60
CA ALA A 43 -4.55 2.59 7.89
C ALA A 43 -4.34 3.80 8.81
N MET A 44 -5.36 4.18 9.56
CA MET A 44 -5.28 5.33 10.45
C MET A 44 -4.37 5.07 11.66
N ALA A 45 -4.34 3.84 12.16
CA ALA A 45 -3.42 3.45 13.23
C ALA A 45 -1.95 3.57 12.77
N PHE A 46 -1.67 3.14 11.55
CA PHE A 46 -0.33 3.28 10.97
C PHE A 46 0.05 4.74 10.79
N ALA A 47 -0.86 5.57 10.26
CA ALA A 47 -0.62 6.99 10.08
C ALA A 47 -0.29 7.68 11.41
N ALA A 48 -1.03 7.35 12.47
CA ALA A 48 -0.78 7.89 13.81
C ALA A 48 0.58 7.44 14.33
N ALA A 49 0.93 6.18 14.14
CA ALA A 49 2.21 5.62 14.62
C ALA A 49 3.41 6.22 13.86
N MET A 50 3.24 6.56 12.59
CA MET A 50 4.29 7.18 11.79
C MET A 50 4.60 8.61 12.22
N GLY A 51 3.62 9.33 12.76
CA GLY A 51 3.83 10.70 13.22
C GLY A 51 4.31 11.63 12.11
N THR A 52 3.72 11.56 10.94
CA THR A 52 4.18 12.30 9.76
C THR A 52 3.99 13.82 9.88
N GLY A 53 3.13 14.27 10.78
CA GLY A 53 2.75 15.67 10.87
C GLY A 53 1.76 16.12 9.81
N GLU A 54 1.36 15.22 8.92
CA GLU A 54 0.38 15.48 7.87
C GLU A 54 -0.98 14.93 8.27
N ASP A 55 -2.04 15.62 7.84
CA ASP A 55 -3.40 15.12 8.00
C ASP A 55 -3.67 14.08 6.92
N LEU A 56 -3.56 12.81 7.29
CA LEU A 56 -3.81 11.72 6.36
C LEU A 56 -5.22 11.17 6.56
N SER A 57 -5.84 10.80 5.44
CA SER A 57 -7.14 10.12 5.40
C SER A 57 -6.99 8.78 4.72
N ALA A 58 -7.86 7.83 5.07
CA ALA A 58 -7.87 6.51 4.43
C ALA A 58 -8.95 6.48 3.36
N ILE A 59 -8.59 6.00 2.17
CA ILE A 59 -9.53 5.83 1.05
C ILE A 59 -9.56 4.36 0.68
N GLY A 60 -10.78 3.80 0.60
CA GLY A 60 -10.98 2.40 0.23
C GLY A 60 -11.23 2.26 -1.27
N VAL A 61 -10.64 1.23 -1.87
CA VAL A 61 -10.88 0.86 -3.27
C VAL A 61 -10.99 -0.65 -3.36
N ASP A 62 -11.70 -1.12 -4.38
CA ASP A 62 -11.74 -2.56 -4.64
C ASP A 62 -10.38 -3.03 -5.14
N ALA A 63 -9.96 -4.19 -4.67
CA ALA A 63 -8.66 -4.75 -5.08
C ALA A 63 -8.58 -4.92 -6.60
N SER A 64 -9.71 -5.22 -7.26
CA SER A 64 -9.76 -5.34 -8.72
C SER A 64 -9.40 -4.02 -9.43
N ASP A 65 -9.74 -2.89 -8.83
CA ASP A 65 -9.37 -1.58 -9.39
C ASP A 65 -7.87 -1.30 -9.21
N LEU A 66 -7.32 -1.71 -8.08
CA LEU A 66 -5.87 -1.60 -7.83
C LEU A 66 -5.07 -2.41 -8.84
N LEU A 67 -5.60 -3.56 -9.26
CA LEU A 67 -4.90 -4.50 -10.13
C LEU A 67 -5.04 -4.19 -11.62
N ARG A 68 -5.72 -3.12 -12.00
CA ARG A 68 -5.79 -2.69 -13.40
C ARG A 68 -4.40 -2.28 -13.89
N ASP A 69 -4.11 -2.58 -15.16
CA ASP A 69 -2.84 -2.23 -15.78
C ASP A 69 -2.53 -0.73 -15.67
N GLU A 70 -3.55 0.10 -15.80
CA GLU A 70 -3.42 1.55 -15.68
C GLU A 70 -2.97 1.95 -14.28
N THR A 71 -3.56 1.34 -13.25
CA THR A 71 -3.22 1.63 -11.86
C THR A 71 -1.82 1.13 -11.53
N LEU A 72 -1.49 -0.09 -11.94
CA LEU A 72 -0.15 -0.65 -11.71
C LEU A 72 0.92 0.15 -12.46
N GLY A 73 0.62 0.58 -13.69
CA GLY A 73 1.50 1.46 -14.45
C GLY A 73 1.71 2.81 -13.78
N GLY A 74 0.65 3.36 -13.19
CA GLY A 74 0.73 4.60 -12.42
C GLY A 74 1.64 4.46 -11.20
N LEU A 75 1.53 3.34 -10.48
CA LEU A 75 2.40 3.06 -9.34
C LEU A 75 3.88 2.99 -9.76
N ARG A 76 4.16 2.30 -10.87
CA ARG A 76 5.53 2.24 -11.40
C ARG A 76 6.04 3.62 -11.80
N GLY A 77 5.17 4.45 -12.37
CA GLY A 77 5.51 5.84 -12.73
C GLY A 77 5.84 6.69 -11.51
N MET A 78 5.31 6.33 -10.33
CA MET A 78 5.65 6.96 -9.05
C MET A 78 6.86 6.32 -8.38
N GLU A 79 7.52 5.38 -9.04
CA GLU A 79 8.63 4.59 -8.51
C GLU A 79 8.20 3.67 -7.35
N VAL A 80 6.93 3.27 -7.31
CA VAL A 80 6.41 2.30 -6.36
C VAL A 80 6.48 0.92 -7.01
N THR A 81 7.39 0.10 -6.53
CA THR A 81 7.63 -1.25 -7.07
C THR A 81 7.33 -2.34 -6.06
N ARG A 82 7.02 -1.97 -4.82
CA ARG A 82 6.68 -2.91 -3.75
C ARG A 82 5.42 -2.43 -3.05
N LEU A 83 4.53 -3.38 -2.75
CA LEU A 83 3.33 -3.11 -1.99
C LEU A 83 3.52 -3.67 -0.58
N PHE A 84 3.37 -2.83 0.42
CA PHE A 84 3.47 -3.21 1.82
C PHE A 84 2.04 -3.34 2.34
N ILE A 85 1.61 -4.57 2.59
CA ILE A 85 0.24 -4.88 3.00
C ILE A 85 0.16 -4.96 4.52
N ASP A 86 -0.75 -4.18 5.10
CA ASP A 86 -0.96 -4.09 6.54
C ASP A 86 0.32 -3.83 7.32
N PRO A 87 1.11 -2.79 6.96
CA PRO A 87 2.28 -2.46 7.75
C PRO A 87 1.86 -2.00 9.14
N ALA A 88 2.60 -2.43 10.14
CA ALA A 88 2.42 -2.04 11.53
C ALA A 88 3.79 -1.74 12.14
N ILE A 89 3.83 -0.79 13.05
CA ILE A 89 5.08 -0.37 13.71
C ILE A 89 5.11 -0.97 15.11
N ASP A 90 6.22 -1.66 15.42
CA ASP A 90 6.47 -2.12 16.79
C ASP A 90 6.78 -0.91 17.66
N PRO A 91 5.98 -0.64 18.71
CA PRO A 91 6.22 0.54 19.55
C PRO A 91 7.51 0.46 20.35
N GLN A 92 8.09 -0.72 20.54
CA GLN A 92 9.32 -0.88 21.30
C GLN A 92 10.57 -0.70 20.44
N SER A 93 10.59 -1.30 19.26
CA SER A 93 11.78 -1.28 18.39
C SER A 93 11.72 -0.24 17.27
N GLY A 94 10.51 0.21 16.92
CA GLY A 94 10.30 1.09 15.77
C GLY A 94 10.33 0.33 14.43
N ASP A 95 10.47 -1.00 14.46
CA ASP A 95 10.49 -1.80 13.24
C ASP A 95 9.10 -1.88 12.61
N VAL A 96 9.06 -1.98 11.28
CA VAL A 96 7.82 -2.09 10.53
C VAL A 96 7.64 -3.54 10.09
N PHE A 97 6.47 -4.09 10.39
CA PHE A 97 6.10 -5.45 10.01
C PHE A 97 4.94 -5.43 9.01
N GLY A 98 4.83 -6.45 8.22
CA GLY A 98 3.74 -6.63 7.27
C GLY A 98 4.16 -7.54 6.13
N THR A 99 3.29 -7.67 5.14
CA THR A 99 3.55 -8.48 3.96
C THR A 99 4.04 -7.58 2.83
N ILE A 100 5.17 -7.92 2.22
CA ILE A 100 5.73 -7.16 1.10
C ILE A 100 5.54 -7.97 -0.19
N LEU A 101 4.87 -7.37 -1.16
CA LEU A 101 4.65 -7.95 -2.48
C LEU A 101 5.41 -7.11 -3.50
N ARG A 102 6.24 -7.75 -4.30
CA ARG A 102 7.00 -7.07 -5.34
C ARG A 102 6.21 -7.09 -6.65
N LEU A 103 6.00 -5.92 -7.25
CA LEU A 103 5.33 -5.85 -8.54
C LEU A 103 6.22 -6.46 -9.62
N ALA A 104 5.59 -7.21 -10.55
CA ALA A 104 6.29 -7.73 -11.70
C ALA A 104 6.75 -6.59 -12.60
N GLU A 105 7.96 -6.70 -13.15
CA GLU A 105 8.46 -5.71 -14.09
C GLU A 105 7.74 -5.87 -15.43
N PRO A 106 7.45 -4.76 -16.14
CA PRO A 106 6.91 -4.86 -17.48
C PRO A 106 7.94 -5.48 -18.43
N ASN A 107 7.44 -6.30 -19.32
CA ASN A 107 8.28 -6.91 -20.34
C ASN A 107 8.61 -5.90 -21.45
#